data_8e04a23f49c5a2070c6058c8f17e1ded
#
_entry.id   8e04a23f49c5a2070c6058c8f17e1ded
#
_cell.length_a   1.000
_cell.length_b   1.000
_cell.length_c   1.000
_cell.angle_alpha   90.00
_cell.angle_beta   90.00
_cell.angle_gamma   90.00
#
_symmetry.space_group_name_H-M   'P 1'
#
loop_
_entity.id
_entity.type
_entity.pdbx_description
1 polymer ?
#
loop_
_entity_poly.entity_id
_entity_poly.type
_entity_poly.pdbx_seq_one_letter_code
_entity_poly.pdbx_strand_id
1 'polypeptide(L)'
;MSSPSDSKSDDSEDVNQLIAQKKSWDQKQLLESILKRYFHLYGEIGGSRWPIWKADAKEDRDVHESLEEANEYLQKLGWMIKLDFGDPWVLQVLPLPERQFPSSKSLLAMWSLTIISLTLAGMYWMEGSIPEGGWFHESLFVDAVLGYVLPVVSIMLIASFVQKKWAERHGIRVGHLFPLPEPTIALFSLGFLSKSYLVWPFGLLLIPSLPRMDARPWKNRHSLGWVALSVPMIFISVGSLLWILGLFLTPEFVEITSMQYVSDSPLLVNLISIMTFDDLSVRLLWAHPFTKAGTLLCFYGWISLLPIPTFPGGRILVARVGLNDARNSSNQFFLFMIILVFAWMFDAFDGFTIWLPILGVIIPLLLFMGSDKRVPIVLDESKGIQPESVSKMGMVLFLIFMISLPSQTPFAMDEDWDDSIEYQFDDQIEIMEKDGNWYGHLEIEVLNPSAITQPVSYTHLTLPTILRV
;
A
#
# COMPACT_ATOMS: atom_id res chain seq x y z
N MET A 1 56.21 -3.53 51.07
CA MET A 1 56.50 -3.09 49.69
C MET A 1 55.17 -3.04 48.97
N SER A 2 54.57 -1.85 49.00
CA SER A 2 53.35 -1.53 48.26
C SER A 2 53.74 -0.64 47.10
N SER A 3 53.42 -1.07 45.86
CA SER A 3 53.69 -0.33 44.63
C SER A 3 52.64 0.73 44.43
N PRO A 4 53.00 1.92 44.00
CA PRO A 4 52.06 2.95 43.56
C PRO A 4 51.84 2.81 42.04
N SER A 5 50.64 2.39 41.63
CA SER A 5 50.19 2.50 40.27
C SER A 5 48.71 2.80 40.27
N ASP A 6 48.37 3.78 39.47
CA ASP A 6 47.05 4.21 39.00
C ASP A 6 46.55 5.61 39.43
N SER A 7 47.38 6.62 39.10
CA SER A 7 46.84 8.00 39.03
C SER A 7 46.92 8.66 37.65
N LYS A 8 47.19 7.88 36.59
CA LYS A 8 47.36 8.41 35.22
C LYS A 8 46.12 8.24 34.31
N SER A 9 45.10 7.49 34.72
CA SER A 9 43.88 7.31 33.88
C SER A 9 42.83 8.41 34.08
N ASP A 10 42.77 9.01 35.27
CA ASP A 10 41.76 10.03 35.59
C ASP A 10 42.01 11.37 34.85
N ASP A 11 43.29 11.79 34.75
CA ASP A 11 43.66 13.04 34.12
C ASP A 11 43.38 13.06 32.60
N SER A 12 43.42 11.91 31.93
CA SER A 12 43.19 11.82 30.48
C SER A 12 41.69 11.84 30.10
N GLU A 13 40.82 11.31 30.97
CA GLU A 13 39.39 11.40 30.80
C GLU A 13 38.87 12.82 31.04
N ASP A 14 39.36 13.50 32.06
CA ASP A 14 39.00 14.90 32.36
C ASP A 14 39.46 15.86 31.24
N VAL A 15 40.66 15.68 30.69
CA VAL A 15 41.13 16.48 29.55
C VAL A 15 40.28 16.24 28.31
N ASN A 16 39.89 15.00 28.01
CA ASN A 16 39.02 14.70 26.87
C ASN A 16 37.61 15.25 27.07
N GLN A 17 37.08 15.24 28.29
CA GLN A 17 35.80 15.87 28.61
C GLN A 17 35.89 17.39 28.50
N LEU A 18 36.95 18.02 28.96
CA LEU A 18 37.19 19.48 28.81
C LEU A 18 37.35 19.89 27.35
N ILE A 19 38.05 19.10 26.52
CA ILE A 19 38.18 19.35 25.08
C ILE A 19 36.84 19.19 24.38
N ALA A 20 36.08 18.17 24.73
CA ALA A 20 34.73 17.96 24.19
C ALA A 20 33.76 19.09 24.59
N GLN A 21 33.83 19.55 25.84
CA GLN A 21 33.07 20.70 26.33
C GLN A 21 33.46 21.99 25.59
N LYS A 22 34.75 22.28 25.47
CA LYS A 22 35.26 23.49 24.77
C LYS A 22 34.82 23.46 23.30
N LYS A 23 34.89 22.32 22.63
CA LYS A 23 34.45 22.15 21.24
C LYS A 23 32.93 22.35 21.11
N SER A 24 32.15 21.90 22.07
CA SER A 24 30.69 22.11 22.09
C SER A 24 30.32 23.59 22.35
N TRP A 25 31.05 24.28 23.19
CA TRP A 25 30.87 25.72 23.45
C TRP A 25 31.16 26.56 22.22
N ASP A 26 32.25 26.32 21.52
CA ASP A 26 32.59 27.04 20.28
C ASP A 26 31.53 26.82 19.20
N GLN A 27 30.99 25.61 19.08
CA GLN A 27 29.89 25.30 18.15
C GLN A 27 28.60 26.04 18.53
N LYS A 28 28.26 26.09 19.81
CA LYS A 28 27.07 26.79 20.30
C LYS A 28 27.16 28.28 20.02
N GLN A 29 28.31 28.93 20.30
CA GLN A 29 28.52 30.33 20.01
C GLN A 29 28.42 30.65 18.52
N LEU A 30 28.95 29.76 17.68
CA LEU A 30 28.83 29.89 16.22
C LEU A 30 27.36 29.82 15.79
N LEU A 31 26.60 28.84 16.27
CA LEU A 31 25.20 28.70 15.95
C LEU A 31 24.38 29.92 16.43
N GLU A 32 24.62 30.39 17.64
CA GLU A 32 23.99 31.58 18.18
C GLU A 32 24.29 32.80 17.34
N SER A 33 25.55 32.98 16.89
CA SER A 33 25.94 34.11 16.04
C SER A 33 25.27 34.08 14.67
N ILE A 34 25.04 32.88 14.12
CA ILE A 34 24.31 32.69 12.86
C ILE A 34 22.84 33.05 13.07
N LEU A 35 22.21 32.51 14.14
CA LEU A 35 20.81 32.72 14.42
C LEU A 35 20.50 34.22 14.69
N LYS A 36 21.37 34.93 15.37
CA LYS A 36 21.24 36.39 15.59
C LYS A 36 21.19 37.22 14.28
N ARG A 37 21.56 36.66 13.14
CA ARG A 37 21.42 37.34 11.84
C ARG A 37 19.96 37.37 11.37
N TYR A 38 19.20 36.32 11.74
CA TYR A 38 17.82 36.09 11.27
C TYR A 38 16.76 36.39 12.33
N PHE A 39 17.11 36.20 13.62
CA PHE A 39 16.17 36.30 14.75
C PHE A 39 16.70 37.18 15.88
N HIS A 40 15.81 37.73 16.66
CA HIS A 40 16.10 38.27 17.98
C HIS A 40 16.02 37.13 19.01
N LEU A 41 17.17 36.79 19.63
CA LEU A 41 17.25 35.73 20.63
C LEU A 41 17.13 36.32 22.03
N TYR A 42 16.18 35.88 22.84
CA TYR A 42 15.94 36.42 24.19
C TYR A 42 16.61 35.63 25.30
N GLY A 43 16.78 34.32 25.13
CA GLY A 43 17.40 33.48 26.13
C GLY A 43 17.37 32.01 25.75
N GLU A 44 18.25 31.27 26.37
CA GLU A 44 18.32 29.83 26.21
C GLU A 44 17.41 29.13 27.20
N ILE A 45 16.67 28.13 26.73
CA ILE A 45 15.87 27.22 27.56
C ILE A 45 16.79 26.04 27.93
N GLY A 46 17.15 25.92 29.20
CA GLY A 46 18.01 24.84 29.66
C GLY A 46 17.32 23.45 29.65
N GLY A 47 18.14 22.40 29.81
CA GLY A 47 17.66 21.02 30.03
C GLY A 47 17.58 20.13 28.78
N SER A 48 17.94 20.63 27.60
CA SER A 48 18.02 19.82 26.37
C SER A 48 19.46 19.54 25.97
N ARG A 49 19.69 18.38 25.37
CA ARG A 49 20.97 18.01 24.74
C ARG A 49 21.40 19.01 23.66
N TRP A 50 20.42 19.62 23.00
CA TRP A 50 20.61 20.57 21.91
C TRP A 50 20.11 21.93 22.33
N PRO A 51 20.75 23.05 21.94
CA PRO A 51 20.35 24.37 22.37
C PRO A 51 18.95 24.72 21.85
N ILE A 52 18.17 25.29 22.74
CA ILE A 52 16.83 25.80 22.49
C ILE A 52 16.80 27.26 22.91
N TRP A 53 16.36 28.13 22.01
CA TRP A 53 16.25 29.56 22.30
C TRP A 53 14.82 30.05 22.14
N LYS A 54 14.47 31.03 22.97
CA LYS A 54 13.32 31.88 22.71
C LYS A 54 13.71 32.93 21.69
N ALA A 55 12.90 33.14 20.67
CA ALA A 55 13.23 34.02 19.58
C ALA A 55 12.00 34.68 18.96
N ASP A 56 12.20 35.89 18.42
CA ASP A 56 11.21 36.55 17.57
C ASP A 56 11.84 36.95 16.23
N ALA A 57 10.98 37.20 15.24
CA ALA A 57 11.44 37.73 13.97
C ALA A 57 12.07 39.11 14.14
N LYS A 58 12.97 39.45 13.27
CA LYS A 58 13.43 40.86 13.14
C LYS A 58 12.31 41.73 12.58
N GLU A 59 12.31 43.03 12.97
CA GLU A 59 11.21 43.97 12.77
C GLU A 59 10.63 44.06 11.35
N ASP A 60 11.39 43.67 10.33
CA ASP A 60 11.00 43.79 8.93
C ASP A 60 10.77 42.43 8.22
N ARG A 61 10.76 41.30 8.95
CA ARG A 61 10.71 39.95 8.33
C ARG A 61 9.68 39.01 8.97
N ASP A 62 9.10 38.17 8.13
CA ASP A 62 8.30 37.06 8.62
C ASP A 62 9.19 35.99 9.29
N VAL A 63 8.75 35.46 10.43
CA VAL A 63 9.43 34.37 11.17
C VAL A 63 9.64 33.13 10.28
N HIS A 64 8.67 32.81 9.46
CA HIS A 64 8.69 31.65 8.60
C HIS A 64 9.71 31.80 7.45
N GLU A 65 9.82 32.99 6.88
CA GLU A 65 10.80 33.29 5.84
C GLU A 65 12.23 33.29 6.41
N SER A 66 12.40 33.92 7.57
CA SER A 66 13.65 33.90 8.32
C SER A 66 14.12 32.51 8.68
N LEU A 67 13.17 31.60 9.02
CA LEU A 67 13.44 30.19 9.30
C LEU A 67 13.92 29.44 8.05
N GLU A 68 13.30 29.71 6.91
CA GLU A 68 13.68 29.04 5.65
C GLU A 68 15.10 29.46 5.22
N GLU A 69 15.40 30.76 5.22
CA GLU A 69 16.74 31.29 4.91
C GLU A 69 17.81 30.76 5.88
N ALA A 70 17.53 30.77 7.19
CA ALA A 70 18.45 30.27 8.18
C ALA A 70 18.75 28.80 8.01
N ASN A 71 17.72 27.99 7.68
CA ASN A 71 17.87 26.56 7.42
C ASN A 71 18.65 26.27 6.14
N GLU A 72 18.50 27.08 5.08
CA GLU A 72 19.31 26.92 3.87
C GLU A 72 20.81 27.12 4.14
N TYR A 73 21.17 28.05 5.02
CA TYR A 73 22.54 28.26 5.43
C TYR A 73 23.04 27.16 6.38
N LEU A 74 22.27 26.82 7.42
CA LEU A 74 22.66 25.85 8.44
C LEU A 74 22.77 24.41 7.93
N GLN A 75 21.95 24.04 6.95
CA GLN A 75 22.04 22.71 6.34
C GLN A 75 23.38 22.46 5.64
N LYS A 76 24.05 23.50 5.12
CA LYS A 76 25.40 23.40 4.55
C LYS A 76 26.45 23.11 5.63
N LEU A 77 26.15 23.47 6.87
CA LEU A 77 27.01 23.24 8.05
C LEU A 77 26.65 21.96 8.81
N GLY A 78 25.66 21.19 8.33
CA GLY A 78 25.21 19.96 9.00
C GLY A 78 24.23 20.20 10.15
N TRP A 79 23.60 21.38 10.22
CA TRP A 79 22.64 21.75 11.24
C TRP A 79 21.31 22.15 10.64
N MET A 80 20.26 22.15 11.47
CA MET A 80 18.93 22.61 11.12
C MET A 80 18.25 23.24 12.34
N ILE A 81 17.26 24.07 12.09
CA ILE A 81 16.42 24.71 13.09
C ILE A 81 14.99 24.22 12.91
N LYS A 82 14.36 23.87 14.02
CA LYS A 82 12.93 23.60 14.12
C LYS A 82 12.27 24.76 14.85
N LEU A 83 11.16 25.25 14.32
CA LEU A 83 10.31 26.26 14.93
C LEU A 83 9.11 25.59 15.59
N ASP A 84 8.97 25.77 16.89
CA ASP A 84 7.83 25.30 17.67
C ASP A 84 6.98 26.48 18.15
N PHE A 85 5.69 26.24 18.39
CA PHE A 85 4.78 27.23 18.94
C PHE A 85 5.21 27.67 20.33
N GLY A 86 5.17 29.00 20.54
CA GLY A 86 5.44 29.64 21.82
C GLY A 86 5.27 31.15 21.69
N ASP A 87 5.12 31.82 22.83
CA ASP A 87 5.15 33.27 22.91
C ASP A 87 6.21 33.65 23.97
N PRO A 88 7.41 34.12 23.54
CA PRO A 88 7.96 34.17 22.18
C PRO A 88 8.20 32.77 21.55
N TRP A 89 8.43 32.74 20.22
CA TRP A 89 8.70 31.51 19.46
C TRP A 89 9.87 30.71 20.04
N VAL A 90 9.79 29.39 19.89
CA VAL A 90 10.83 28.47 20.36
C VAL A 90 11.60 27.91 19.16
N LEU A 91 12.89 28.20 19.09
CA LEU A 91 13.82 27.68 18.09
C LEU A 91 14.65 26.56 18.69
N GLN A 92 14.52 25.36 18.16
CA GLN A 92 15.34 24.21 18.53
C GLN A 92 16.37 23.95 17.43
N VAL A 93 17.65 23.97 17.78
CA VAL A 93 18.72 23.57 16.84
C VAL A 93 18.99 22.09 16.97
N LEU A 94 19.01 21.40 15.85
CA LEU A 94 19.21 19.97 15.74
C LEU A 94 20.31 19.67 14.72
N PRO A 95 21.12 18.60 14.89
CA PRO A 95 22.01 18.15 13.84
C PRO A 95 21.20 17.63 12.66
N LEU A 96 21.64 17.92 11.45
CA LEU A 96 21.01 17.42 10.23
C LEU A 96 21.16 15.88 10.20
N PRO A 97 20.07 15.13 10.16
CA PRO A 97 20.18 13.68 10.10
C PRO A 97 20.70 13.26 8.73
N GLU A 98 21.86 12.62 8.72
CA GLU A 98 22.37 11.95 7.52
C GLU A 98 21.65 10.62 7.35
N ARG A 99 20.62 10.60 6.54
CA ARG A 99 19.90 9.38 6.18
C ARG A 99 20.39 8.90 4.82
N GLN A 100 20.90 7.68 4.79
CA GLN A 100 21.36 7.06 3.56
C GLN A 100 20.19 6.33 2.88
N PHE A 101 20.06 6.49 1.58
CA PHE A 101 19.19 5.67 0.76
C PHE A 101 19.82 4.30 0.50
N PRO A 102 19.00 3.27 0.19
CA PRO A 102 19.52 2.00 -0.28
C PRO A 102 20.42 2.18 -1.49
N SER A 103 21.45 1.35 -1.59
CA SER A 103 22.33 1.38 -2.75
C SER A 103 21.55 1.05 -4.03
N SER A 104 21.98 1.63 -5.16
CA SER A 104 21.34 1.33 -6.46
C SER A 104 21.38 -0.15 -6.80
N LYS A 105 22.43 -0.86 -6.38
CA LYS A 105 22.55 -2.32 -6.57
C LYS A 105 21.48 -3.08 -5.78
N SER A 106 21.28 -2.72 -4.51
CA SER A 106 20.23 -3.33 -3.68
C SER A 106 18.84 -3.03 -4.23
N LEU A 107 18.61 -1.80 -4.66
CA LEU A 107 17.34 -1.41 -5.27
C LEU A 107 17.06 -2.22 -6.54
N LEU A 108 18.03 -2.31 -7.45
CA LEU A 108 17.90 -3.09 -8.69
C LEU A 108 17.65 -4.57 -8.39
N ALA A 109 18.39 -5.16 -7.46
CA ALA A 109 18.20 -6.56 -7.08
C ALA A 109 16.78 -6.82 -6.55
N MET A 110 16.27 -5.95 -5.68
CA MET A 110 14.93 -6.10 -5.11
C MET A 110 13.84 -5.94 -6.18
N TRP A 111 13.99 -4.98 -7.10
CA TRP A 111 13.07 -4.84 -8.23
C TRP A 111 13.09 -6.07 -9.15
N SER A 112 14.27 -6.61 -9.47
CA SER A 112 14.38 -7.81 -10.30
C SER A 112 13.73 -9.03 -9.65
N LEU A 113 13.98 -9.26 -8.36
CA LEU A 113 13.35 -10.35 -7.60
C LEU A 113 11.83 -10.16 -7.50
N THR A 114 11.37 -8.92 -7.34
CA THR A 114 9.93 -8.60 -7.30
C THR A 114 9.26 -8.86 -8.64
N ILE A 115 9.91 -8.57 -9.77
CA ILE A 115 9.38 -8.89 -11.10
C ILE A 115 9.20 -10.41 -11.24
N ILE A 116 10.16 -11.21 -10.80
CA ILE A 116 10.05 -12.67 -10.82
C ILE A 116 8.88 -13.14 -9.95
N SER A 117 8.78 -12.61 -8.74
CA SER A 117 7.71 -12.95 -7.80
C SER A 117 6.32 -12.55 -8.31
N LEU A 118 6.20 -11.36 -8.91
CA LEU A 118 4.96 -10.91 -9.56
C LEU A 118 4.58 -11.80 -10.76
N THR A 119 5.58 -12.28 -11.53
CA THR A 119 5.31 -13.18 -12.66
C THR A 119 4.73 -14.50 -12.17
N LEU A 120 5.31 -15.09 -11.14
CA LEU A 120 4.79 -16.32 -10.53
C LEU A 120 3.37 -16.10 -9.96
N ALA A 121 3.13 -14.97 -9.31
CA ALA A 121 1.81 -14.62 -8.84
C ALA A 121 0.80 -14.43 -9.97
N GLY A 122 1.18 -13.72 -11.02
CA GLY A 122 0.33 -13.56 -12.20
C GLY A 122 -0.04 -14.88 -12.86
N MET A 123 0.92 -15.79 -13.01
CA MET A 123 0.66 -17.14 -13.52
C MET A 123 -0.31 -17.90 -12.60
N TYR A 124 -0.07 -17.87 -11.29
CA TYR A 124 -0.94 -18.52 -10.31
C TYR A 124 -2.39 -18.01 -10.35
N TRP A 125 -2.57 -16.69 -10.48
CA TRP A 125 -3.89 -16.08 -10.56
C TRP A 125 -4.65 -16.39 -11.84
N MET A 126 -3.95 -16.62 -12.96
CA MET A 126 -4.54 -16.82 -14.27
C MET A 126 -4.68 -18.29 -14.64
N GLU A 127 -4.03 -19.19 -13.89
CA GLU A 127 -4.15 -20.63 -14.13
C GLU A 127 -5.61 -21.07 -14.05
N GLY A 128 -6.10 -21.73 -15.09
CA GLY A 128 -7.49 -22.22 -15.17
C GLY A 128 -8.55 -21.19 -15.62
N SER A 129 -8.18 -19.91 -15.85
CA SER A 129 -9.11 -18.88 -16.33
C SER A 129 -8.65 -18.16 -17.60
N ILE A 130 -7.95 -18.90 -18.48
CA ILE A 130 -7.46 -18.34 -19.74
C ILE A 130 -8.43 -18.71 -20.84
N PRO A 131 -8.92 -17.73 -21.65
CA PRO A 131 -9.72 -18.04 -22.84
C PRO A 131 -8.90 -18.84 -23.86
N GLU A 132 -9.56 -19.52 -24.75
CA GLU A 132 -8.88 -20.17 -25.88
C GLU A 132 -8.03 -19.16 -26.66
N GLY A 133 -6.73 -19.45 -26.79
CA GLY A 133 -5.76 -18.54 -27.41
C GLY A 133 -5.14 -17.50 -26.47
N GLY A 134 -5.43 -17.55 -25.16
CA GLY A 134 -4.87 -16.63 -24.16
C GLY A 134 -5.47 -15.23 -24.20
N TRP A 135 -5.00 -14.33 -23.31
CA TRP A 135 -5.40 -12.92 -23.28
C TRP A 135 -4.60 -12.08 -24.29
N PHE A 136 -3.30 -12.32 -24.40
CA PHE A 136 -2.37 -11.63 -25.28
C PHE A 136 -1.61 -12.62 -26.18
N HIS A 137 -1.42 -13.84 -25.69
CA HIS A 137 -0.70 -14.89 -26.39
C HIS A 137 -1.06 -16.25 -25.77
N GLU A 138 -0.92 -17.35 -26.49
CA GLU A 138 -1.20 -18.73 -26.03
C GLU A 138 -0.34 -19.19 -24.83
N SER A 139 0.57 -18.35 -24.35
CA SER A 139 1.47 -18.64 -23.24
C SER A 139 1.02 -17.92 -21.96
N LEU A 140 0.70 -18.69 -20.92
CA LEU A 140 0.39 -18.19 -19.57
C LEU A 140 1.46 -17.22 -19.04
N PHE A 141 2.74 -17.52 -19.32
CA PHE A 141 3.84 -16.65 -18.93
C PHE A 141 3.77 -15.28 -19.60
N VAL A 142 3.50 -15.24 -20.91
CA VAL A 142 3.40 -13.97 -21.66
C VAL A 142 2.20 -13.17 -21.16
N ASP A 143 1.08 -13.82 -20.93
CA ASP A 143 -0.13 -13.19 -20.41
C ASP A 143 0.09 -12.63 -19.00
N ALA A 144 0.78 -13.36 -18.13
CA ALA A 144 1.16 -12.88 -16.80
C ALA A 144 2.07 -11.64 -16.89
N VAL A 145 3.06 -11.68 -17.77
CA VAL A 145 4.01 -10.55 -17.93
C VAL A 145 3.31 -9.32 -18.50
N LEU A 146 2.55 -9.46 -19.58
CA LEU A 146 1.92 -8.32 -20.26
C LEU A 146 0.70 -7.80 -19.51
N GLY A 147 -0.11 -8.69 -18.94
CA GLY A 147 -1.38 -8.34 -18.32
C GLY A 147 -1.27 -7.94 -16.85
N TYR A 148 -0.33 -8.49 -16.11
CA TYR A 148 -0.19 -8.26 -14.68
C TYR A 148 1.10 -7.54 -14.31
N VAL A 149 2.25 -8.10 -14.64
CA VAL A 149 3.55 -7.58 -14.21
C VAL A 149 3.85 -6.21 -14.79
N LEU A 150 3.73 -6.07 -16.11
CA LEU A 150 4.09 -4.84 -16.82
C LEU A 150 3.25 -3.63 -16.35
N PRO A 151 1.91 -3.71 -16.22
CA PRO A 151 1.11 -2.62 -15.66
C PRO A 151 1.51 -2.28 -14.23
N VAL A 152 1.63 -3.26 -13.34
CA VAL A 152 1.99 -3.04 -11.93
C VAL A 152 3.36 -2.35 -11.82
N VAL A 153 4.39 -2.90 -12.44
CA VAL A 153 5.75 -2.37 -12.38
C VAL A 153 5.82 -0.98 -12.98
N SER A 154 5.18 -0.75 -14.12
CA SER A 154 5.16 0.55 -14.79
C SER A 154 4.52 1.62 -13.90
N ILE A 155 3.37 1.32 -13.29
CA ILE A 155 2.67 2.28 -12.44
C ILE A 155 3.44 2.53 -11.14
N MET A 156 4.05 1.50 -10.55
CA MET A 156 4.93 1.67 -9.39
C MET A 156 6.14 2.57 -9.71
N LEU A 157 6.76 2.39 -10.86
CA LEU A 157 7.86 3.25 -11.33
C LEU A 157 7.38 4.69 -11.54
N ILE A 158 6.27 4.89 -12.24
CA ILE A 158 5.67 6.21 -12.46
C ILE A 158 5.38 6.89 -11.12
N ALA A 159 4.73 6.20 -10.18
CA ALA A 159 4.43 6.73 -8.86
C ALA A 159 5.70 7.13 -8.08
N SER A 160 6.74 6.28 -8.16
CA SER A 160 8.04 6.56 -7.56
C SER A 160 8.70 7.80 -8.15
N PHE A 161 8.69 7.95 -9.46
CA PHE A 161 9.25 9.12 -10.13
C PHE A 161 8.46 10.40 -9.86
N VAL A 162 7.13 10.33 -9.90
CA VAL A 162 6.25 11.47 -9.59
C VAL A 162 6.48 11.94 -8.16
N GLN A 163 6.51 11.03 -7.19
CA GLN A 163 6.77 11.36 -5.79
C GLN A 163 8.13 12.06 -5.64
N LYS A 164 9.18 11.49 -6.25
CA LYS A 164 10.53 12.08 -6.20
C LYS A 164 10.56 13.48 -6.81
N LYS A 165 10.01 13.64 -8.01
CA LYS A 165 9.98 14.94 -8.70
C LYS A 165 9.16 15.97 -7.94
N TRP A 166 8.06 15.53 -7.31
CA TRP A 166 7.23 16.42 -6.49
C TRP A 166 7.94 16.84 -5.22
N ALA A 167 8.63 15.91 -4.54
CA ALA A 167 9.47 16.24 -3.37
C ALA A 167 10.62 17.20 -3.72
N GLU A 168 11.29 16.98 -4.86
CA GLU A 168 12.36 17.86 -5.33
C GLU A 168 11.89 19.30 -5.57
N ARG A 169 10.65 19.51 -6.04
CA ARG A 169 10.04 20.84 -6.17
C ARG A 169 9.89 21.55 -4.82
N HIS A 170 9.74 20.79 -3.75
CA HIS A 170 9.70 21.31 -2.39
C HIS A 170 11.07 21.33 -1.70
N GLY A 171 12.16 21.11 -2.44
CA GLY A 171 13.54 21.10 -1.92
C GLY A 171 13.88 19.89 -1.06
N ILE A 172 13.11 18.78 -1.17
CA ILE A 172 13.26 17.59 -0.34
C ILE A 172 13.76 16.43 -1.21
N ARG A 173 14.65 15.62 -0.64
CA ARG A 173 15.10 14.38 -1.29
C ARG A 173 14.38 13.19 -0.69
N VAL A 174 13.62 12.48 -1.51
CA VAL A 174 12.99 11.20 -1.16
C VAL A 174 13.61 10.06 -1.97
N GLY A 175 13.63 8.87 -1.39
CA GLY A 175 14.07 7.65 -2.06
C GLY A 175 13.03 7.12 -3.05
N HIS A 176 13.45 6.20 -3.89
CA HIS A 176 12.54 5.43 -4.73
C HIS A 176 11.74 4.42 -3.90
N LEU A 177 10.58 4.02 -4.39
CA LEU A 177 9.82 2.91 -3.83
C LEU A 177 10.69 1.65 -3.80
N PHE A 178 10.60 0.91 -2.71
CA PHE A 178 11.40 -0.28 -2.47
C PHE A 178 10.45 -1.49 -2.32
N PRO A 179 10.13 -2.17 -3.43
CA PRO A 179 9.31 -3.36 -3.38
C PRO A 179 10.09 -4.51 -2.75
N LEU A 180 9.37 -5.38 -2.06
CA LEU A 180 9.90 -6.63 -1.54
C LEU A 180 9.28 -7.79 -2.32
N PRO A 181 10.08 -8.75 -2.81
CA PRO A 181 9.56 -9.96 -3.41
C PRO A 181 8.83 -10.78 -2.33
N GLU A 182 7.78 -11.41 -2.73
CA GLU A 182 6.96 -12.24 -1.87
C GLU A 182 7.07 -13.71 -2.33
N PRO A 183 7.69 -14.61 -1.55
CA PRO A 183 8.04 -15.95 -2.02
C PRO A 183 6.97 -17.01 -1.75
N THR A 184 5.83 -16.70 -1.11
CA THR A 184 4.90 -17.75 -0.65
C THR A 184 4.33 -18.59 -1.80
N ILE A 185 4.08 -17.99 -2.97
CA ILE A 185 3.64 -18.72 -4.17
C ILE A 185 4.70 -19.73 -4.61
N ALA A 186 5.96 -19.30 -4.68
CA ALA A 186 7.05 -20.19 -5.04
C ALA A 186 7.21 -21.32 -4.02
N LEU A 187 7.11 -21.01 -2.72
CA LEU A 187 7.18 -22.00 -1.65
C LEU A 187 5.99 -22.98 -1.71
N PHE A 188 4.81 -22.52 -2.06
CA PHE A 188 3.63 -23.37 -2.26
C PHE A 188 3.83 -24.29 -3.48
N SER A 189 4.25 -23.75 -4.62
CA SER A 189 4.51 -24.52 -5.84
C SER A 189 5.62 -25.57 -5.66
N LEU A 190 6.59 -25.32 -4.78
CA LEU A 190 7.65 -26.27 -4.45
C LEU A 190 7.25 -27.27 -3.34
N GLY A 191 6.02 -27.19 -2.82
CA GLY A 191 5.52 -28.10 -1.79
C GLY A 191 6.00 -27.79 -0.36
N PHE A 192 6.67 -26.65 -0.13
CA PHE A 192 7.05 -26.22 1.23
C PHE A 192 5.87 -25.68 2.04
N LEU A 193 4.85 -25.16 1.37
CA LEU A 193 3.59 -24.74 1.98
C LEU A 193 2.49 -25.73 1.58
N SER A 194 1.80 -26.31 2.56
CA SER A 194 0.77 -27.31 2.33
C SER A 194 -0.63 -26.74 2.18
N LYS A 195 -0.82 -25.46 2.48
CA LYS A 195 -2.15 -24.84 2.55
C LYS A 195 -2.18 -23.54 1.74
N SER A 196 -3.10 -23.47 0.80
CA SER A 196 -3.28 -22.31 -0.10
C SER A 196 -3.59 -21.00 0.63
N TYR A 197 -4.27 -21.04 1.78
CA TYR A 197 -4.59 -19.82 2.54
C TYR A 197 -3.36 -19.15 3.17
N LEU A 198 -2.18 -19.79 3.17
CA LEU A 198 -0.90 -19.20 3.58
C LEU A 198 -0.19 -18.49 2.43
N VAL A 199 -0.70 -18.61 1.22
CA VAL A 199 -0.10 -18.00 0.03
C VAL A 199 -0.55 -16.55 -0.05
N TRP A 200 0.43 -15.63 -0.11
CA TRP A 200 0.15 -14.23 -0.39
C TRP A 200 -0.14 -14.06 -1.87
N PRO A 201 -1.35 -13.65 -2.25
CA PRO A 201 -1.78 -13.76 -3.65
C PRO A 201 -1.09 -12.81 -4.60
N PHE A 202 -0.51 -11.72 -4.12
CA PHE A 202 -0.05 -10.65 -4.99
C PHE A 202 1.39 -10.79 -5.49
N GLY A 203 2.21 -11.65 -4.88
CA GLY A 203 3.63 -11.80 -5.24
C GLY A 203 4.50 -10.57 -4.97
N LEU A 204 3.98 -9.62 -4.24
CA LEU A 204 4.62 -8.37 -3.88
C LEU A 204 4.28 -8.01 -2.45
N LEU A 205 5.27 -7.60 -1.68
CA LEU A 205 5.07 -6.95 -0.40
C LEU A 205 5.60 -5.52 -0.49
N LEU A 206 4.72 -4.55 -0.46
CA LEU A 206 5.08 -3.14 -0.46
C LEU A 206 4.77 -2.54 0.90
N ILE A 207 5.83 -2.29 1.69
CA ILE A 207 5.69 -1.57 2.94
C ILE A 207 5.98 -0.09 2.65
N PRO A 208 4.97 0.80 2.73
CA PRO A 208 5.12 2.20 2.30
C PRO A 208 6.17 3.00 3.07
N SER A 209 6.64 2.47 4.21
CA SER A 209 7.67 3.10 5.06
C SER A 209 9.07 2.55 4.87
N LEU A 210 9.27 1.56 4.01
CA LEU A 210 10.57 0.96 3.73
C LEU A 210 11.05 1.28 2.32
N PRO A 211 12.33 1.62 2.18
CA PRO A 211 13.22 2.19 3.19
C PRO A 211 12.79 3.61 3.53
N ARG A 212 13.34 4.22 4.57
CA ARG A 212 12.99 5.60 4.95
C ARG A 212 12.99 6.51 3.72
N MET A 213 11.80 7.02 3.39
CA MET A 213 11.58 7.72 2.14
C MET A 213 12.24 9.11 2.11
N ASP A 214 12.44 9.72 3.29
CA ASP A 214 12.93 11.09 3.43
C ASP A 214 14.36 11.11 3.98
N ALA A 215 15.28 11.65 3.19
CA ALA A 215 16.67 11.86 3.62
C ALA A 215 16.85 13.13 4.44
N ARG A 216 15.96 14.11 4.28
CA ARG A 216 16.04 15.41 4.93
C ARG A 216 14.72 15.77 5.61
N PRO A 217 14.74 16.66 6.63
CA PRO A 217 13.53 17.18 7.24
C PRO A 217 12.66 17.94 6.24
N TRP A 218 11.35 17.91 6.48
CA TRP A 218 10.36 18.61 5.67
C TRP A 218 10.32 20.08 6.02
N LYS A 219 10.29 20.95 5.01
CA LYS A 219 10.26 22.40 5.23
C LYS A 219 9.04 22.82 6.04
N ASN A 220 7.86 22.34 5.65
CA ASN A 220 6.58 22.64 6.28
C ASN A 220 5.58 21.49 6.15
N ARG A 221 4.47 21.61 6.86
CA ARG A 221 3.38 20.61 6.88
C ARG A 221 2.71 20.45 5.50
N HIS A 222 2.59 21.53 4.73
CA HIS A 222 1.98 21.51 3.39
C HIS A 222 2.74 20.57 2.44
N SER A 223 4.05 20.73 2.34
CA SER A 223 4.89 19.88 1.49
C SER A 223 4.86 18.41 1.90
N LEU A 224 4.86 18.14 3.21
CA LEU A 224 4.74 16.78 3.74
C LEU A 224 3.43 16.11 3.27
N GLY A 225 2.29 16.79 3.42
CA GLY A 225 0.98 16.22 3.11
C GLY A 225 0.81 15.90 1.61
N TRP A 226 1.11 16.86 0.76
CA TRP A 226 0.92 16.68 -0.68
C TRP A 226 1.87 15.64 -1.29
N VAL A 227 3.13 15.63 -0.88
CA VAL A 227 4.08 14.62 -1.37
C VAL A 227 3.69 13.22 -0.87
N ALA A 228 3.22 13.11 0.38
CA ALA A 228 2.75 11.84 0.92
C ALA A 228 1.53 11.30 0.15
N LEU A 229 0.63 12.18 -0.29
CA LEU A 229 -0.59 11.79 -1.03
C LEU A 229 -0.28 11.28 -2.45
N SER A 230 0.87 11.61 -3.03
CA SER A 230 1.17 11.34 -4.45
C SER A 230 1.10 9.87 -4.84
N VAL A 231 1.69 8.97 -4.05
CA VAL A 231 1.72 7.52 -4.35
C VAL A 231 0.34 6.88 -4.21
N PRO A 232 -0.38 7.02 -3.07
CA PRO A 232 -1.73 6.50 -2.95
C PRO A 232 -2.66 6.98 -4.06
N MET A 233 -2.60 8.26 -4.39
CA MET A 233 -3.43 8.84 -5.45
C MET A 233 -3.21 8.16 -6.80
N ILE A 234 -1.95 7.95 -7.20
CA ILE A 234 -1.63 7.30 -8.46
C ILE A 234 -2.07 5.84 -8.44
N PHE A 235 -1.76 5.11 -7.36
CA PHE A 235 -2.10 3.70 -7.25
C PHE A 235 -3.60 3.47 -7.34
N ILE A 236 -4.39 4.23 -6.60
CA ILE A 236 -5.84 4.07 -6.56
C ILE A 236 -6.49 4.55 -7.85
N SER A 237 -6.10 5.72 -8.36
CA SER A 237 -6.73 6.26 -9.58
C SER A 237 -6.42 5.38 -10.80
N VAL A 238 -5.14 5.03 -11.01
CA VAL A 238 -4.75 4.21 -12.16
C VAL A 238 -5.15 2.75 -11.96
N GLY A 239 -5.09 2.24 -10.71
CA GLY A 239 -5.57 0.91 -10.37
C GLY A 239 -7.06 0.74 -10.67
N SER A 240 -7.89 1.73 -10.29
CA SER A 240 -9.32 1.73 -10.60
C SER A 240 -9.60 1.76 -12.09
N LEU A 241 -8.84 2.56 -12.85
CA LEU A 241 -8.95 2.60 -14.32
C LEU A 241 -8.58 1.26 -14.97
N LEU A 242 -7.49 0.63 -14.50
CA LEU A 242 -7.10 -0.69 -14.98
C LEU A 242 -8.15 -1.74 -14.65
N TRP A 243 -8.74 -1.66 -13.47
CA TRP A 243 -9.78 -2.60 -13.04
C TRP A 243 -10.99 -2.53 -13.96
N ILE A 244 -11.51 -1.33 -14.22
CA ILE A 244 -12.63 -1.11 -15.13
C ILE A 244 -12.26 -1.55 -16.55
N LEU A 245 -11.09 -1.15 -17.05
CA LEU A 245 -10.62 -1.55 -18.39
C LEU A 245 -10.53 -3.07 -18.52
N GLY A 246 -10.06 -3.73 -17.47
CA GLY A 246 -9.97 -5.19 -17.44
C GLY A 246 -11.34 -5.85 -17.58
N LEU A 247 -12.39 -5.32 -16.92
CA LEU A 247 -13.75 -5.85 -17.08
C LEU A 247 -14.29 -5.67 -18.50
N PHE A 248 -14.04 -4.52 -19.14
CA PHE A 248 -14.43 -4.33 -20.53
C PHE A 248 -13.71 -5.27 -21.52
N LEU A 249 -12.49 -5.66 -21.19
CA LEU A 249 -11.71 -6.60 -22.00
C LEU A 249 -12.04 -8.06 -21.70
N THR A 250 -12.78 -8.33 -20.63
CA THR A 250 -13.18 -9.69 -20.27
C THR A 250 -14.29 -10.16 -21.21
N PRO A 251 -14.16 -11.31 -21.90
CA PRO A 251 -15.21 -11.86 -22.74
C PRO A 251 -16.42 -12.30 -21.91
N GLU A 252 -17.58 -12.40 -22.54
CA GLU A 252 -18.82 -12.81 -21.86
C GLU A 252 -18.79 -14.25 -21.40
N PHE A 253 -18.02 -15.08 -22.07
CA PHE A 253 -17.89 -16.49 -21.73
C PHE A 253 -16.44 -16.95 -21.81
N VAL A 254 -16.01 -17.71 -20.80
CA VAL A 254 -14.74 -18.43 -20.77
C VAL A 254 -14.98 -19.80 -20.16
N GLU A 255 -14.42 -20.84 -20.75
CA GLU A 255 -14.46 -22.16 -20.18
C GLU A 255 -13.61 -22.20 -18.90
N ILE A 256 -14.26 -22.49 -17.76
CA ILE A 256 -13.58 -22.56 -16.46
C ILE A 256 -13.57 -24.01 -16.00
N THR A 257 -12.38 -24.49 -15.72
CA THR A 257 -12.15 -25.86 -15.26
C THR A 257 -12.02 -25.99 -13.75
N SER A 258 -11.83 -24.88 -13.04
CA SER A 258 -11.68 -24.89 -11.58
C SER A 258 -12.19 -23.58 -10.98
N MET A 259 -12.65 -23.66 -9.73
CA MET A 259 -13.08 -22.49 -8.97
C MET A 259 -11.94 -21.48 -8.83
N GLN A 260 -12.18 -20.28 -9.30
CA GLN A 260 -11.22 -19.18 -9.28
C GLN A 260 -11.36 -18.35 -8.01
N TYR A 261 -10.25 -17.79 -7.57
CA TYR A 261 -10.27 -16.84 -6.47
C TYR A 261 -10.78 -15.48 -6.94
N VAL A 262 -11.93 -15.06 -6.45
CA VAL A 262 -12.47 -13.72 -6.70
C VAL A 262 -11.84 -12.74 -5.73
N SER A 263 -11.19 -11.72 -6.25
CA SER A 263 -10.54 -10.69 -5.44
C SER A 263 -11.49 -9.54 -5.14
N ASP A 264 -11.36 -8.99 -3.92
CA ASP A 264 -12.10 -7.79 -3.54
C ASP A 264 -11.85 -6.64 -4.52
N SER A 265 -12.89 -5.90 -4.79
CA SER A 265 -12.86 -4.73 -5.67
C SER A 265 -12.93 -3.43 -4.87
N PRO A 266 -12.40 -2.32 -5.40
CA PRO A 266 -12.60 -1.01 -4.80
C PRO A 266 -14.08 -0.62 -4.81
N LEU A 267 -14.62 -0.16 -3.68
CA LEU A 267 -16.05 0.09 -3.46
C LEU A 267 -16.71 0.90 -4.60
N LEU A 268 -16.17 2.06 -4.94
CA LEU A 268 -16.79 2.90 -5.97
C LEU A 268 -16.75 2.24 -7.34
N VAL A 269 -15.63 1.57 -7.65
CA VAL A 269 -15.45 0.85 -8.91
C VAL A 269 -16.41 -0.32 -8.98
N ASN A 270 -16.61 -1.03 -7.88
CA ASN A 270 -17.58 -2.11 -7.76
C ASN A 270 -19.02 -1.60 -8.02
N LEU A 271 -19.41 -0.51 -7.35
CA LEU A 271 -20.71 0.10 -7.57
C LEU A 271 -20.95 0.52 -9.04
N ILE A 272 -19.94 1.12 -9.69
CA ILE A 272 -20.02 1.49 -11.11
C ILE A 272 -20.16 0.23 -11.97
N SER A 273 -19.42 -0.82 -11.66
CA SER A 273 -19.40 -2.07 -12.43
C SER A 273 -20.73 -2.82 -12.33
N ILE A 274 -21.35 -2.88 -11.16
CA ILE A 274 -22.70 -3.42 -10.96
C ILE A 274 -23.74 -2.69 -11.81
N MET A 275 -23.59 -1.37 -11.97
CA MET A 275 -24.50 -0.58 -12.80
C MET A 275 -24.22 -0.73 -14.30
N THR A 276 -23.08 -1.25 -14.69
CA THR A 276 -22.61 -1.31 -16.08
C THR A 276 -22.71 -2.71 -16.68
N PHE A 277 -22.51 -3.74 -15.83
CA PHE A 277 -22.45 -5.14 -16.26
C PHE A 277 -23.50 -5.95 -15.49
N ASP A 278 -24.46 -6.51 -16.20
CA ASP A 278 -25.49 -7.39 -15.62
C ASP A 278 -24.90 -8.75 -15.18
N ASP A 279 -23.79 -9.16 -15.84
CA ASP A 279 -23.06 -10.40 -15.64
C ASP A 279 -21.76 -10.22 -14.83
N LEU A 280 -21.68 -9.20 -13.96
CA LEU A 280 -20.46 -8.81 -13.25
C LEU A 280 -19.87 -9.97 -12.44
N SER A 281 -20.71 -10.71 -11.71
CA SER A 281 -20.27 -11.84 -10.88
C SER A 281 -19.53 -12.88 -11.71
N VAL A 282 -20.12 -13.24 -12.83
CA VAL A 282 -19.56 -14.22 -13.77
C VAL A 282 -18.25 -13.69 -14.38
N ARG A 283 -18.21 -12.44 -14.86
CA ARG A 283 -16.99 -11.83 -15.42
C ARG A 283 -15.83 -11.77 -14.43
N LEU A 284 -16.10 -11.61 -13.15
CA LEU A 284 -15.03 -11.54 -12.13
C LEU A 284 -14.30 -12.87 -11.94
N LEU A 285 -14.90 -13.99 -12.34
CA LEU A 285 -14.29 -15.32 -12.26
C LEU A 285 -13.09 -15.46 -13.18
N TRP A 286 -13.24 -14.97 -14.40
CA TRP A 286 -12.19 -15.00 -15.42
C TRP A 286 -11.74 -13.60 -15.84
N ALA A 287 -11.79 -12.69 -14.90
CA ALA A 287 -11.46 -11.30 -15.16
C ALA A 287 -10.09 -11.16 -15.82
N HIS A 288 -10.04 -10.31 -16.84
CA HIS A 288 -8.82 -9.97 -17.54
C HIS A 288 -7.69 -9.61 -16.57
N PRO A 289 -6.43 -9.95 -16.85
CA PRO A 289 -5.29 -9.68 -15.96
C PRO A 289 -5.16 -8.23 -15.49
N PHE A 290 -5.63 -7.25 -16.27
CA PHE A 290 -5.67 -5.85 -15.87
C PHE A 290 -6.55 -5.59 -14.65
N THR A 291 -7.65 -6.33 -14.49
CA THR A 291 -8.49 -6.26 -13.29
C THR A 291 -7.70 -6.67 -12.05
N LYS A 292 -6.95 -7.78 -12.14
CA LYS A 292 -6.09 -8.28 -11.06
C LYS A 292 -4.96 -7.31 -10.73
N ALA A 293 -4.34 -6.70 -11.74
CA ALA A 293 -3.35 -5.64 -11.55
C ALA A 293 -3.95 -4.39 -10.88
N GLY A 294 -5.16 -4.02 -11.26
CA GLY A 294 -5.92 -2.93 -10.66
C GLY A 294 -6.24 -3.19 -9.19
N THR A 295 -6.68 -4.39 -8.83
CA THR A 295 -6.92 -4.81 -7.44
C THR A 295 -5.66 -4.65 -6.58
N LEU A 296 -4.52 -5.17 -7.03
CA LEU A 296 -3.24 -5.03 -6.32
C LEU A 296 -2.90 -3.57 -6.05
N LEU A 297 -2.98 -2.72 -7.06
CA LEU A 297 -2.63 -1.31 -6.93
C LEU A 297 -3.57 -0.56 -5.98
N CYS A 298 -4.88 -0.78 -6.10
CA CYS A 298 -5.87 -0.20 -5.20
C CYS A 298 -5.65 -0.66 -3.76
N PHE A 299 -5.34 -1.94 -3.56
CA PHE A 299 -5.03 -2.50 -2.27
C PHE A 299 -3.84 -1.81 -1.60
N TYR A 300 -2.70 -1.70 -2.28
CA TYR A 300 -1.53 -1.01 -1.72
C TYR A 300 -1.74 0.49 -1.59
N GLY A 301 -2.53 1.08 -2.47
CA GLY A 301 -2.96 2.47 -2.33
C GLY A 301 -3.74 2.68 -1.03
N TRP A 302 -4.72 1.85 -0.76
CA TRP A 302 -5.56 1.91 0.44
C TRP A 302 -4.77 1.63 1.73
N ILE A 303 -3.97 0.55 1.78
CA ILE A 303 -3.10 0.26 2.94
C ILE A 303 -2.20 1.46 3.25
N SER A 304 -1.67 2.13 2.22
CA SER A 304 -0.81 3.28 2.41
C SER A 304 -1.52 4.49 3.02
N LEU A 305 -2.85 4.56 2.95
CA LEU A 305 -3.67 5.60 3.59
C LEU A 305 -3.95 5.35 5.07
N LEU A 306 -3.60 4.18 5.60
CA LEU A 306 -3.76 3.91 7.02
C LEU A 306 -3.01 4.96 7.87
N PRO A 307 -3.60 5.39 9.02
CA PRO A 307 -3.07 6.48 9.84
C PRO A 307 -1.86 6.06 10.68
N ILE A 308 -0.94 5.29 10.10
CA ILE A 308 0.30 4.87 10.74
C ILE A 308 1.35 5.96 10.50
N PRO A 309 2.04 6.49 11.52
CA PRO A 309 2.91 7.66 11.39
C PRO A 309 3.98 7.57 10.31
N THR A 310 4.41 6.36 9.97
CA THR A 310 5.42 6.12 8.93
C THR A 310 4.82 5.99 7.52
N PHE A 311 3.51 5.73 7.42
CA PHE A 311 2.81 5.57 6.15
C PHE A 311 2.40 6.93 5.57
N PRO A 312 2.11 7.01 4.28
CA PRO A 312 1.55 8.21 3.65
C PRO A 312 0.34 8.76 4.40
N GLY A 313 -0.62 7.91 4.81
CA GLY A 313 -1.80 8.34 5.57
C GLY A 313 -1.47 8.99 6.91
N GLY A 314 -0.53 8.43 7.68
CA GLY A 314 -0.08 9.04 8.92
C GLY A 314 0.69 10.35 8.69
N ARG A 315 1.44 10.48 7.59
CA ARG A 315 2.10 11.73 7.20
C ARG A 315 1.10 12.82 6.83
N ILE A 316 0.03 12.46 6.13
CA ILE A 316 -1.07 13.36 5.82
C ILE A 316 -1.78 13.82 7.11
N LEU A 317 -1.96 12.90 8.07
CA LEU A 317 -2.49 13.22 9.38
C LEU A 317 -1.60 14.24 10.12
N VAL A 318 -0.28 13.99 10.19
CA VAL A 318 0.70 14.94 10.76
C VAL A 318 0.64 16.30 10.04
N ALA A 319 0.54 16.30 8.72
CA ALA A 319 0.41 17.53 7.95
C ALA A 319 -0.85 18.31 8.32
N ARG A 320 -1.95 17.62 8.58
CA ARG A 320 -3.26 18.24 8.89
C ARG A 320 -3.36 18.75 10.32
N VAL A 321 -3.07 17.91 11.30
CA VAL A 321 -3.30 18.24 12.73
C VAL A 321 -2.03 18.62 13.48
N GLY A 322 -0.85 18.37 12.93
CA GLY A 322 0.45 18.58 13.59
C GLY A 322 0.97 17.32 14.25
N LEU A 323 2.24 17.37 14.66
CA LEU A 323 2.95 16.21 15.16
C LEU A 323 2.41 15.75 16.53
N ASN A 324 2.15 16.69 17.43
CA ASN A 324 1.71 16.39 18.81
C ASN A 324 0.33 15.70 18.79
N ASP A 325 -0.62 16.25 18.04
CA ASP A 325 -1.97 15.71 17.95
C ASP A 325 -2.00 14.38 17.17
N ALA A 326 -1.18 14.27 16.12
CA ALA A 326 -1.05 13.02 15.38
C ALA A 326 -0.40 11.89 16.19
N ARG A 327 0.45 12.22 17.17
CA ARG A 327 1.04 11.25 18.11
C ARG A 327 0.10 10.81 19.21
N ASN A 328 -0.99 11.52 19.43
CA ASN A 328 -1.95 11.12 20.43
C ASN A 328 -2.55 9.76 20.05
N SER A 329 -2.17 8.73 20.80
CA SER A 329 -2.57 7.34 20.54
C SER A 329 -4.08 7.14 20.53
N SER A 330 -4.81 7.95 21.29
CA SER A 330 -6.28 7.92 21.33
C SER A 330 -6.89 8.33 19.98
N ASN A 331 -6.36 9.39 19.36
CA ASN A 331 -6.85 9.87 18.05
C ASN A 331 -6.53 8.88 16.94
N GLN A 332 -5.35 8.26 16.98
CA GLN A 332 -4.94 7.23 16.00
C GLN A 332 -5.81 5.97 16.15
N PHE A 333 -6.04 5.53 17.38
CA PHE A 333 -6.91 4.40 17.68
C PHE A 333 -8.35 4.66 17.23
N PHE A 334 -8.90 5.84 17.53
CA PHE A 334 -10.25 6.21 17.12
C PHE A 334 -10.40 6.25 15.60
N LEU A 335 -9.44 6.86 14.89
CA LEU A 335 -9.45 6.90 13.43
C LEU A 335 -9.32 5.49 12.83
N PHE A 336 -8.49 4.65 13.44
CA PHE A 336 -8.36 3.25 13.04
C PHE A 336 -9.66 2.47 13.24
N MET A 337 -10.32 2.65 14.39
CA MET A 337 -11.63 2.01 14.66
C MET A 337 -12.70 2.45 13.66
N ILE A 338 -12.72 3.75 13.29
CA ILE A 338 -13.62 4.22 12.22
C ILE A 338 -13.36 3.49 10.91
N ILE A 339 -12.10 3.36 10.50
CA ILE A 339 -11.71 2.64 9.27
C ILE A 339 -12.16 1.18 9.35
N LEU A 340 -11.95 0.51 10.49
CA LEU A 340 -12.39 -0.88 10.68
C LEU A 340 -13.91 -1.04 10.61
N VAL A 341 -14.65 -0.11 11.23
CA VAL A 341 -16.13 -0.13 11.18
C VAL A 341 -16.62 0.08 9.75
N PHE A 342 -16.03 1.01 9.00
CA PHE A 342 -16.37 1.20 7.58
C PHE A 342 -16.04 -0.04 6.76
N ALA A 343 -14.86 -0.62 6.94
CA ALA A 343 -14.47 -1.83 6.24
C ALA A 343 -15.40 -3.02 6.56
N TRP A 344 -15.80 -3.17 7.83
CA TRP A 344 -16.79 -4.17 8.24
C TRP A 344 -18.18 -3.89 7.65
N MET A 345 -18.63 -2.64 7.65
CA MET A 345 -19.95 -2.27 7.12
C MET A 345 -20.09 -2.54 5.61
N PHE A 346 -18.98 -2.57 4.88
CA PHE A 346 -18.93 -2.86 3.45
C PHE A 346 -18.40 -4.27 3.16
N ASP A 347 -18.44 -5.18 4.14
CA ASP A 347 -18.00 -6.59 4.05
C ASP A 347 -16.60 -6.78 3.43
N ALA A 348 -15.73 -5.78 3.64
CA ALA A 348 -14.38 -5.78 3.08
C ALA A 348 -13.49 -6.93 3.59
N PHE A 349 -13.94 -7.69 4.58
CA PHE A 349 -13.19 -8.77 5.21
C PHE A 349 -13.67 -10.17 4.83
N ASP A 350 -14.85 -10.33 4.29
CA ASP A 350 -15.44 -11.66 4.04
C ASP A 350 -14.75 -12.39 2.88
N GLY A 351 -14.34 -11.68 1.85
CA GLY A 351 -13.60 -12.26 0.72
C GLY A 351 -12.11 -12.53 1.00
N PHE A 352 -11.50 -11.87 2.01
CA PHE A 352 -10.07 -11.89 2.24
C PHE A 352 -9.70 -12.21 3.68
N THR A 353 -9.75 -13.48 4.04
CA THR A 353 -9.44 -13.94 5.40
C THR A 353 -8.04 -13.59 5.91
N ILE A 354 -7.11 -13.28 4.98
CA ILE A 354 -5.74 -12.82 5.29
C ILE A 354 -5.70 -11.38 5.83
N TRP A 355 -6.69 -10.55 5.56
CA TRP A 355 -6.73 -9.16 6.01
C TRP A 355 -6.74 -9.02 7.55
N LEU A 356 -7.53 -9.84 8.21
CA LEU A 356 -7.68 -9.80 9.66
C LEU A 356 -6.35 -10.04 10.40
N PRO A 357 -5.56 -11.11 10.11
CA PRO A 357 -4.26 -11.30 10.74
C PRO A 357 -3.25 -10.21 10.35
N ILE A 358 -3.25 -9.71 9.10
CA ILE A 358 -2.35 -8.63 8.68
C ILE A 358 -2.66 -7.35 9.43
N LEU A 359 -3.92 -6.91 9.45
CA LEU A 359 -4.33 -5.72 10.18
C LEU A 359 -4.19 -5.91 11.70
N GLY A 360 -4.55 -7.08 12.22
CA GLY A 360 -4.47 -7.41 13.63
C GLY A 360 -3.05 -7.51 14.18
N VAL A 361 -2.06 -7.94 13.41
CA VAL A 361 -0.68 -8.13 13.85
C VAL A 361 0.22 -6.98 13.40
N ILE A 362 0.17 -6.59 12.14
CA ILE A 362 1.09 -5.59 11.59
C ILE A 362 0.80 -4.21 12.16
N ILE A 363 -0.46 -3.85 12.35
CA ILE A 363 -0.80 -2.51 12.84
C ILE A 363 -0.39 -2.31 14.30
N PRO A 364 -0.75 -3.19 15.25
CA PRO A 364 -0.21 -3.11 16.60
C PRO A 364 1.32 -3.13 16.62
N LEU A 365 1.95 -4.01 15.85
CA LEU A 365 3.41 -4.09 15.76
C LEU A 365 4.02 -2.74 15.31
N LEU A 366 3.46 -2.10 14.31
CA LEU A 366 3.92 -0.80 13.81
C LEU A 366 3.63 0.35 14.78
N LEU A 367 2.53 0.30 15.51
CA LEU A 367 2.18 1.26 16.56
C LEU A 367 3.07 1.10 17.79
N PHE A 368 3.35 -0.14 18.23
CA PHE A 368 4.14 -0.43 19.43
C PHE A 368 5.66 -0.42 19.19
N MET A 369 6.15 -0.69 17.99
CA MET A 369 7.59 -0.70 17.68
C MET A 369 8.25 0.69 17.61
N GLY A 370 7.72 1.69 18.29
CA GLY A 370 8.39 2.95 18.52
C GLY A 370 8.25 3.93 17.36
N SER A 371 7.10 4.53 17.28
CA SER A 371 6.75 5.63 16.38
C SER A 371 7.72 6.82 16.47
N ASP A 372 8.36 7.04 17.63
CA ASP A 372 9.16 8.24 17.90
C ASP A 372 10.38 8.44 17.00
N LYS A 373 11.02 7.35 16.56
CA LYS A 373 12.22 7.43 15.72
C LYS A 373 11.92 7.50 14.21
N ARG A 374 10.69 7.25 13.80
CA ARG A 374 10.29 7.12 12.39
C ARG A 374 9.36 8.23 11.89
N VAL A 375 8.96 9.12 12.79
CA VAL A 375 8.08 10.23 12.45
C VAL A 375 8.84 11.23 11.56
N PRO A 376 8.18 11.81 10.54
CA PRO A 376 8.78 12.84 9.73
C PRO A 376 9.12 14.07 10.58
N ILE A 377 10.31 14.63 10.41
CA ILE A 377 10.71 15.87 11.04
C ILE A 377 10.22 17.00 10.15
N VAL A 378 9.39 17.88 10.70
CA VAL A 378 8.93 19.10 10.06
C VAL A 378 9.65 20.27 10.73
N LEU A 379 10.29 21.13 9.94
CA LEU A 379 11.07 22.28 10.44
C LEU A 379 10.16 23.42 10.93
N ASP A 380 9.08 23.64 10.20
CA ASP A 380 8.09 24.65 10.52
C ASP A 380 6.73 23.97 10.83
N GLU A 381 6.54 23.63 12.09
CA GLU A 381 5.24 23.09 12.56
C GLU A 381 4.20 24.19 12.77
N SER A 382 4.64 25.42 12.98
CA SER A 382 3.77 26.55 13.27
C SER A 382 3.08 27.07 12.03
N LYS A 383 3.72 26.95 10.86
CA LYS A 383 3.10 27.29 9.58
C LYS A 383 2.05 26.25 9.23
N GLY A 384 0.86 26.48 9.75
CA GLY A 384 -0.30 25.68 9.45
C GLY A 384 -0.56 25.64 7.95
N ILE A 385 -1.20 24.56 7.48
CA ILE A 385 -1.69 24.52 6.09
C ILE A 385 -2.78 25.60 6.00
N GLN A 386 -2.74 26.41 4.93
CA GLN A 386 -3.81 27.38 4.68
C GLN A 386 -5.17 26.68 4.71
N PRO A 387 -6.23 27.26 5.32
CA PRO A 387 -7.54 26.61 5.48
C PRO A 387 -8.10 26.02 4.18
N GLU A 388 -7.91 26.72 3.08
CA GLU A 388 -8.33 26.28 1.75
C GLU A 388 -7.56 25.02 1.29
N SER A 389 -6.27 24.97 1.51
CA SER A 389 -5.43 23.80 1.18
C SER A 389 -5.74 22.60 2.07
N VAL A 390 -6.06 22.83 3.34
CA VAL A 390 -6.53 21.77 4.28
C VAL A 390 -7.82 21.16 3.78
N SER A 391 -8.78 22.01 3.36
CA SER A 391 -10.07 21.54 2.83
C SER A 391 -9.88 20.72 1.56
N LYS A 392 -9.10 21.23 0.60
CA LYS A 392 -8.80 20.50 -0.65
C LYS A 392 -8.10 19.17 -0.40
N MET A 393 -7.08 19.15 0.45
CA MET A 393 -6.37 17.91 0.81
C MET A 393 -7.29 16.93 1.53
N GLY A 394 -8.15 17.42 2.42
CA GLY A 394 -9.14 16.59 3.12
C GLY A 394 -10.17 15.99 2.16
N MET A 395 -10.67 16.77 1.20
CA MET A 395 -11.59 16.30 0.16
C MET A 395 -10.93 15.23 -0.71
N VAL A 396 -9.73 15.49 -1.20
CA VAL A 396 -8.98 14.52 -2.03
C VAL A 396 -8.72 13.24 -1.26
N LEU A 397 -8.30 13.34 0.00
CA LEU A 397 -8.10 12.16 0.86
C LEU A 397 -9.39 11.37 1.04
N PHE A 398 -10.51 12.05 1.32
CA PHE A 398 -11.82 11.39 1.48
C PHE A 398 -12.26 10.68 0.19
N LEU A 399 -12.15 11.37 -0.95
CA LEU A 399 -12.49 10.76 -2.25
C LEU A 399 -11.65 9.54 -2.56
N ILE A 400 -10.33 9.64 -2.39
CA ILE A 400 -9.42 8.53 -2.63
C ILE A 400 -9.71 7.38 -1.68
N PHE A 401 -9.97 7.67 -0.42
CA PHE A 401 -10.32 6.66 0.59
C PHE A 401 -11.62 5.93 0.22
N MET A 402 -12.66 6.67 -0.19
CA MET A 402 -13.93 6.07 -0.61
C MET A 402 -13.81 5.24 -1.89
N ILE A 403 -13.05 5.72 -2.87
CA ILE A 403 -12.82 4.98 -4.12
C ILE A 403 -12.11 3.66 -3.86
N SER A 404 -11.14 3.67 -2.95
CA SER A 404 -10.24 2.55 -2.72
C SER A 404 -10.66 1.60 -1.60
N LEU A 405 -11.76 1.92 -0.90
CA LEU A 405 -12.22 1.05 0.18
C LEU A 405 -12.47 -0.37 -0.38
N PRO A 406 -11.78 -1.41 0.12
CA PRO A 406 -12.03 -2.76 -0.32
C PRO A 406 -13.49 -3.12 -0.04
N SER A 407 -14.14 -3.72 -1.01
CA SER A 407 -15.51 -4.20 -0.87
C SER A 407 -15.64 -5.53 -1.56
N GLN A 408 -16.36 -6.42 -0.93
CA GLN A 408 -16.77 -7.65 -1.58
C GLN A 408 -17.77 -7.32 -2.69
N THR A 409 -17.71 -8.08 -3.78
CA THR A 409 -18.72 -8.00 -4.83
C THR A 409 -19.99 -8.61 -4.27
N PRO A 410 -21.09 -7.86 -4.07
CA PRO A 410 -22.27 -8.32 -3.33
C PRO A 410 -22.93 -9.56 -3.92
N PHE A 411 -22.61 -9.93 -5.14
CA PHE A 411 -23.26 -11.00 -5.90
C PHE A 411 -22.36 -12.21 -6.19
N ALA A 412 -21.08 -12.15 -5.89
CA ALA A 412 -20.18 -13.28 -6.13
C ALA A 412 -20.39 -14.44 -5.15
N MET A 413 -21.22 -14.23 -4.13
CA MET A 413 -21.47 -15.22 -3.08
C MET A 413 -22.82 -15.92 -3.20
N ASP A 414 -23.77 -15.39 -3.95
CA ASP A 414 -25.12 -15.97 -4.07
C ASP A 414 -25.23 -16.97 -5.23
N GLU A 415 -24.18 -17.14 -6.02
CA GLU A 415 -24.15 -18.15 -7.06
C GLU A 415 -23.52 -19.42 -6.50
N ASP A 416 -24.32 -20.47 -6.43
CA ASP A 416 -23.87 -21.82 -6.12
C ASP A 416 -22.96 -22.30 -7.24
N TRP A 417 -21.66 -22.12 -7.03
CA TRP A 417 -20.60 -22.53 -7.97
C TRP A 417 -20.59 -24.02 -8.26
N ASP A 418 -21.20 -24.79 -7.38
CA ASP A 418 -21.13 -26.24 -7.26
C ASP A 418 -22.51 -26.88 -7.45
N ASP A 419 -23.46 -26.16 -8.05
CA ASP A 419 -24.78 -26.69 -8.33
C ASP A 419 -24.69 -27.94 -9.21
N SER A 420 -25.41 -28.94 -8.81
CA SER A 420 -25.49 -30.21 -9.54
C SER A 420 -26.20 -29.99 -10.87
N ILE A 421 -25.70 -30.66 -11.91
CA ILE A 421 -26.35 -30.69 -13.21
C ILE A 421 -27.82 -31.10 -13.06
N GLU A 422 -28.71 -30.27 -13.57
CA GLU A 422 -30.15 -30.58 -13.60
C GLU A 422 -30.47 -31.33 -14.87
N TYR A 423 -31.33 -32.37 -14.73
CA TYR A 423 -31.80 -33.15 -15.83
C TYR A 423 -33.33 -33.02 -15.92
N GLN A 424 -33.81 -32.57 -17.08
CA GLN A 424 -35.24 -32.61 -17.39
C GLN A 424 -35.49 -33.74 -18.36
N PHE A 425 -36.38 -34.64 -17.98
CA PHE A 425 -36.80 -35.77 -18.83
C PHE A 425 -38.11 -35.42 -19.48
N ASP A 426 -38.22 -35.69 -20.78
CA ASP A 426 -39.54 -35.68 -21.42
C ASP A 426 -40.35 -36.86 -20.91
N ASP A 427 -41.57 -36.62 -20.42
CA ASP A 427 -42.45 -37.67 -19.88
C ASP A 427 -42.91 -38.69 -20.95
N GLN A 428 -42.59 -38.45 -22.23
CA GLN A 428 -42.98 -39.29 -23.34
C GLN A 428 -41.76 -39.97 -23.96
N ILE A 429 -41.65 -41.28 -23.74
CA ILE A 429 -40.69 -42.10 -24.45
C ILE A 429 -41.31 -42.49 -25.81
N GLU A 430 -40.74 -41.98 -26.89
CA GLU A 430 -41.11 -42.39 -28.24
C GLU A 430 -40.57 -43.78 -28.52
N ILE A 431 -41.46 -44.71 -28.71
CA ILE A 431 -41.11 -46.09 -29.04
C ILE A 431 -41.22 -46.30 -30.56
N MET A 432 -40.11 -46.62 -31.20
CA MET A 432 -40.07 -46.88 -32.66
C MET A 432 -39.62 -48.33 -32.91
N GLU A 433 -40.28 -49.00 -33.85
CA GLU A 433 -39.85 -50.30 -34.38
C GLU A 433 -39.01 -50.08 -35.63
N LYS A 434 -37.77 -50.57 -35.61
CA LYS A 434 -36.89 -50.52 -36.76
C LYS A 434 -36.16 -51.85 -36.89
N ASP A 435 -36.25 -52.48 -38.05
CA ASP A 435 -35.61 -53.76 -38.39
C ASP A 435 -35.98 -54.92 -37.42
N GLY A 436 -37.24 -54.97 -36.95
CA GLY A 436 -37.69 -55.95 -36.00
C GLY A 436 -37.24 -55.78 -34.55
N ASN A 437 -36.59 -54.68 -34.24
CA ASN A 437 -36.18 -54.30 -32.87
C ASN A 437 -36.95 -53.05 -32.44
N TRP A 438 -37.28 -52.97 -31.15
CA TRP A 438 -37.93 -51.85 -30.54
C TRP A 438 -36.87 -50.91 -29.97
N TYR A 439 -36.90 -49.63 -30.32
CA TYR A 439 -36.05 -48.55 -29.82
C TYR A 439 -36.92 -47.59 -29.06
N GLY A 440 -36.51 -47.24 -27.83
CA GLY A 440 -37.05 -46.09 -27.09
C GLY A 440 -36.16 -44.90 -27.29
N HIS A 441 -36.74 -43.80 -27.74
CA HIS A 441 -36.09 -42.48 -27.81
C HIS A 441 -36.52 -41.67 -26.61
N LEU A 442 -35.57 -41.30 -25.79
CA LEU A 442 -35.79 -40.42 -24.61
C LEU A 442 -34.96 -39.14 -24.84
N GLU A 443 -35.62 -38.01 -24.86
CA GLU A 443 -34.97 -36.72 -24.93
C GLU A 443 -34.69 -36.26 -23.50
N ILE A 444 -33.43 -35.92 -23.24
CA ILE A 444 -32.99 -35.45 -21.91
C ILE A 444 -32.40 -34.08 -22.13
N GLU A 445 -33.02 -33.06 -21.53
CA GLU A 445 -32.44 -31.72 -21.47
C GLU A 445 -31.51 -31.66 -20.27
N VAL A 446 -30.28 -31.29 -20.48
CA VAL A 446 -29.25 -31.18 -19.45
C VAL A 446 -28.95 -29.71 -19.26
N LEU A 447 -29.26 -29.19 -18.09
CA LEU A 447 -28.94 -27.80 -17.72
C LEU A 447 -27.79 -27.83 -16.72
N ASN A 448 -26.79 -27.05 -17.00
CA ASN A 448 -25.71 -26.79 -16.03
C ASN A 448 -25.95 -25.41 -15.36
N PRO A 449 -26.56 -25.37 -14.15
CA PRO A 449 -26.78 -24.12 -13.45
C PRO A 449 -25.49 -23.58 -12.81
N SER A 450 -24.44 -24.39 -12.71
CA SER A 450 -23.20 -23.96 -12.08
C SER A 450 -22.41 -23.01 -13.00
N ALA A 451 -21.64 -22.11 -12.39
CA ALA A 451 -20.75 -21.22 -13.12
C ALA A 451 -19.48 -21.92 -13.63
N ILE A 452 -19.28 -23.19 -13.29
CA ILE A 452 -18.13 -24.01 -13.68
C ILE A 452 -18.54 -24.96 -14.81
N THR A 453 -17.67 -25.09 -15.83
CA THR A 453 -17.84 -26.12 -16.86
C THR A 453 -17.73 -27.51 -16.25
N GLN A 454 -18.82 -28.27 -16.27
CA GLN A 454 -18.85 -29.64 -15.75
C GLN A 454 -18.67 -30.64 -16.88
N PRO A 455 -17.72 -31.58 -16.78
CA PRO A 455 -17.57 -32.62 -17.79
C PRO A 455 -18.73 -33.64 -17.72
N VAL A 456 -19.49 -33.76 -18.78
CA VAL A 456 -20.53 -34.76 -18.91
C VAL A 456 -19.96 -35.99 -19.61
N SER A 457 -19.84 -37.10 -18.89
CA SER A 457 -19.45 -38.38 -19.47
C SER A 457 -20.67 -39.14 -19.96
N TYR A 458 -20.81 -39.32 -21.27
CA TYR A 458 -21.82 -40.16 -21.85
C TYR A 458 -21.40 -41.65 -21.71
N THR A 459 -21.97 -42.34 -20.77
CA THR A 459 -21.95 -43.82 -20.84
C THR A 459 -23.09 -44.24 -21.72
N HIS A 460 -22.79 -44.97 -22.80
CA HIS A 460 -23.85 -45.71 -23.55
C HIS A 460 -24.49 -46.70 -22.61
N LEU A 461 -25.62 -46.35 -22.02
CA LEU A 461 -26.52 -47.27 -21.36
C LEU A 461 -27.18 -48.11 -22.44
N THR A 462 -26.55 -49.17 -22.85
CA THR A 462 -27.28 -50.28 -23.47
C THR A 462 -28.12 -50.93 -22.36
N LEU A 463 -29.34 -50.45 -22.19
CA LEU A 463 -30.34 -51.13 -21.38
C LEU A 463 -30.55 -52.52 -21.99
N PRO A 464 -30.28 -53.62 -21.27
CA PRO A 464 -30.69 -54.95 -21.74
C PRO A 464 -32.20 -54.96 -21.74
N THR A 465 -32.81 -54.82 -22.90
CA THR A 465 -34.22 -54.96 -23.11
C THR A 465 -34.64 -56.42 -22.83
N ILE A 466 -34.91 -56.74 -21.60
CA ILE A 466 -35.71 -57.94 -21.27
C ILE A 466 -37.16 -57.46 -21.20
N LEU A 467 -37.78 -57.27 -22.35
CA LEU A 467 -39.25 -57.31 -22.43
C LEU A 467 -39.63 -58.76 -22.40
N ARG A 468 -40.03 -59.30 -21.23
CA ARG A 468 -40.88 -60.47 -21.13
C ARG A 468 -42.31 -60.00 -21.37
N VAL A 469 -42.88 -60.40 -22.51
CA VAL A 469 -44.31 -60.42 -22.78
C VAL A 469 -44.90 -61.53 -21.94
#